data_1e7ec2ab0c2d1d96f18541a9ee66ea3a
#
_entry.id   1e7ec2ab0c2d1d96f18541a9ee66ea3a
#
_cell.length_a   1.000
_cell.length_b   1.000
_cell.length_c   1.000
_cell.angle_alpha   90.00
_cell.angle_beta   90.00
_cell.angle_gamma   90.00
#
_symmetry.space_group_name_H-M   'P 1'
#
loop_
_entity.id
_entity.type
_entity.pdbx_description
1 polymer ?
#
loop_
_entity_poly.entity_id
_entity_poly.type
_entity_poly.pdbx_seq_one_letter_code
_entity_poly.pdbx_strand_id
1 'polypeptide(L)'
;DGDGGVAGDGASDGEADAPRRSSRQRSVPDRLTYQQLGGVACHLAYAFVSKPSTILAAFYQRFQALNYDASSDTIEDEPPFALMVQASEKDDLTWSEARTSREYHKFRDAALKEVQSLESKGSWEVVKRSSVQGKNVLPSTWALKRKRFPDGRIRKYKARFCVRGDRQVFGLDFDETYAPVVQWSTVRLMFSLSLSLGLKTKQVDYSNAFVQADIDEEVYCELPQEFLGPDGGEYVLKLKKSLYGLKQAPRLWFKTLEKSLHDRGFTSSAVDPCLFLMDDLVALVYVDDVLFFGKSEKIIDNMIASLKKEFDLNVEGSVEAFLGVEVIKHKDGVLARQSGLTKRIIAAVGMEKA
;
A
#
# COMPACT_ATOMS: atom_id res chain seq x y z
N ASP A 1 42.60 -30.14 66.26
CA ASP A 1 41.92 -31.37 65.88
C ASP A 1 40.96 -31.04 64.71
N GLY A 2 41.33 -31.38 63.58
CA GLY A 2 40.93 -32.50 62.76
C GLY A 2 39.81 -32.03 61.80
N ASP A 3 40.15 -32.08 60.67
CA ASP A 3 40.03 -32.86 59.46
C ASP A 3 38.97 -32.33 58.50
N GLY A 4 39.25 -31.95 57.28
CA GLY A 4 39.53 -32.82 56.17
C GLY A 4 38.26 -33.02 55.30
N GLY A 5 38.29 -32.66 54.07
CA GLY A 5 37.29 -33.14 53.10
C GLY A 5 36.98 -32.17 51.95
N VAL A 6 37.76 -32.19 50.99
CA VAL A 6 37.61 -32.61 49.59
C VAL A 6 36.52 -31.91 48.76
N ALA A 7 37.00 -31.37 47.65
CA ALA A 7 36.34 -30.73 46.52
C ALA A 7 35.19 -31.54 45.86
N GLY A 8 34.23 -30.81 45.32
CA GLY A 8 33.24 -31.32 44.36
C GLY A 8 32.95 -30.26 43.34
N ASP A 9 33.54 -30.43 42.18
CA ASP A 9 33.21 -29.65 40.97
C ASP A 9 31.71 -29.84 40.60
N GLY A 10 30.97 -28.78 40.58
CA GLY A 10 29.61 -28.75 40.06
C GLY A 10 29.51 -27.72 38.92
N ALA A 11 29.65 -28.21 37.73
CA ALA A 11 29.36 -27.44 36.52
C ALA A 11 27.88 -26.98 36.53
N SER A 12 27.67 -25.69 36.59
CA SER A 12 26.35 -25.08 36.36
C SER A 12 26.13 -24.93 34.88
N ASP A 13 25.29 -25.81 34.31
CA ASP A 13 24.74 -25.65 32.99
C ASP A 13 23.97 -24.35 32.91
N GLY A 14 24.42 -23.45 32.02
CA GLY A 14 23.72 -22.20 31.69
C GLY A 14 22.44 -22.52 30.94
N GLU A 15 21.32 -22.46 31.61
CA GLU A 15 20.01 -22.39 30.94
C GLU A 15 19.95 -21.13 30.07
N ALA A 16 19.90 -21.35 28.77
CA ALA A 16 19.62 -20.30 27.78
C ALA A 16 18.23 -19.70 28.04
N ASP A 17 18.24 -18.44 28.38
CA ASP A 17 17.05 -17.62 28.67
C ASP A 17 16.11 -17.65 27.45
N ALA A 18 15.01 -18.40 27.54
CA ALA A 18 13.98 -18.46 26.52
C ALA A 18 13.30 -17.08 26.42
N PRO A 19 13.02 -16.58 25.22
CA PRO A 19 12.45 -15.27 25.05
C PRO A 19 11.11 -15.17 25.81
N ARG A 20 11.01 -14.20 26.73
CA ARG A 20 9.82 -13.91 27.52
C ARG A 20 8.62 -13.65 26.60
N ARG A 21 7.73 -14.63 26.49
CA ARG A 21 6.41 -14.45 25.86
C ARG A 21 5.62 -13.46 26.70
N SER A 22 5.26 -12.33 26.09
CA SER A 22 4.35 -11.33 26.65
C SER A 22 3.05 -12.04 27.08
N SER A 23 2.68 -11.91 28.36
CA SER A 23 1.42 -12.43 28.91
C SER A 23 0.20 -11.58 28.55
N ARG A 24 0.31 -10.73 27.54
CA ARG A 24 -0.80 -9.96 27.03
C ARG A 24 -1.82 -10.93 26.41
N GLN A 25 -2.95 -11.14 27.04
CA GLN A 25 -4.10 -11.76 26.43
C GLN A 25 -4.42 -10.98 25.16
N ARG A 26 -4.09 -11.57 24.01
CA ARG A 26 -4.55 -11.07 22.72
C ARG A 26 -6.04 -11.34 22.69
N SER A 27 -6.88 -10.33 22.97
CA SER A 27 -8.23 -10.34 22.45
C SER A 27 -8.10 -10.44 20.93
N VAL A 28 -8.63 -11.52 20.37
CA VAL A 28 -8.80 -11.62 18.92
C VAL A 28 -9.63 -10.39 18.54
N PRO A 29 -9.16 -9.49 17.66
CA PRO A 29 -10.01 -8.42 17.17
C PRO A 29 -11.25 -9.09 16.61
N ASP A 30 -12.44 -8.56 16.89
CA ASP A 30 -13.66 -8.97 16.21
C ASP A 30 -13.40 -8.76 14.71
N ARG A 31 -12.88 -9.80 14.07
CA ARG A 31 -12.83 -9.86 12.62
C ARG A 31 -14.28 -9.99 12.21
N LEU A 32 -14.82 -8.95 11.60
CA LEU A 32 -16.02 -9.06 10.79
C LEU A 32 -15.72 -10.11 9.71
N THR A 33 -15.96 -11.36 10.04
CA THR A 33 -15.91 -12.47 9.10
C THR A 33 -17.17 -12.38 8.25
N TYR A 34 -17.05 -11.75 7.10
CA TYR A 34 -18.11 -11.77 6.10
C TYR A 34 -18.15 -13.17 5.49
N GLN A 35 -18.98 -14.03 6.06
CA GLN A 35 -19.08 -15.43 5.65
C GLN A 35 -19.87 -15.63 4.33
N GLN A 36 -20.42 -14.57 3.72
CA GLN A 36 -21.21 -14.70 2.48
C GLN A 36 -21.12 -13.46 1.59
N LEU A 37 -20.95 -13.66 0.28
CA LEU A 37 -21.03 -12.60 -0.72
C LEU A 37 -22.38 -11.85 -0.66
N GLY A 38 -23.45 -12.56 -0.31
CA GLY A 38 -24.78 -12.01 -0.05
C GLY A 38 -24.79 -11.02 1.13
N GLY A 39 -23.97 -11.23 2.17
CA GLY A 39 -23.86 -10.31 3.29
C GLY A 39 -23.27 -8.96 2.86
N VAL A 40 -22.20 -8.96 2.06
CA VAL A 40 -21.60 -7.73 1.52
C VAL A 40 -22.58 -7.01 0.59
N ALA A 41 -23.26 -7.74 -0.29
CA ALA A 41 -24.26 -7.16 -1.18
C ALA A 41 -25.47 -6.59 -0.42
N CYS A 42 -25.96 -7.28 0.62
CA CYS A 42 -27.07 -6.80 1.47
C CYS A 42 -26.64 -5.61 2.33
N HIS A 43 -25.44 -5.57 2.90
CA HIS A 43 -24.94 -4.42 3.65
C HIS A 43 -24.66 -3.24 2.76
N LEU A 44 -24.10 -3.44 1.57
CA LEU A 44 -24.01 -2.40 0.55
C LEU A 44 -25.41 -1.87 0.20
N ALA A 45 -26.36 -2.73 -0.07
CA ALA A 45 -27.75 -2.33 -0.33
C ALA A 45 -28.35 -1.53 0.84
N TYR A 46 -28.13 -1.95 2.10
CA TYR A 46 -28.66 -1.25 3.27
C TYR A 46 -27.99 0.10 3.53
N ALA A 47 -26.70 0.21 3.35
CA ALA A 47 -25.97 1.48 3.45
C ALA A 47 -26.46 2.52 2.41
N PHE A 48 -27.07 2.05 1.31
CA PHE A 48 -27.53 2.85 0.18
C PHE A 48 -28.99 3.24 0.24
N VAL A 49 -29.81 2.58 1.06
CA VAL A 49 -31.21 2.96 1.27
C VAL A 49 -31.34 4.35 1.90
N SER A 50 -30.31 4.82 2.60
CA SER A 50 -30.30 6.14 3.22
C SER A 50 -29.97 7.30 2.26
N LYS A 51 -29.32 7.03 1.10
CA LYS A 51 -29.10 8.00 0.00
C LYS A 51 -28.98 7.23 -1.32
N PRO A 52 -30.03 7.08 -2.10
CA PRO A 52 -29.99 6.28 -3.34
C PRO A 52 -29.17 7.02 -4.39
N SER A 53 -27.94 6.56 -4.66
CA SER A 53 -27.28 6.88 -5.91
C SER A 53 -27.98 6.14 -7.06
N THR A 54 -28.10 6.77 -8.23
CA THR A 54 -28.80 6.17 -9.37
C THR A 54 -28.12 4.87 -9.87
N ILE A 55 -26.80 4.73 -9.71
CA ILE A 55 -26.05 3.50 -10.01
C ILE A 55 -26.50 2.37 -9.09
N LEU A 56 -26.74 2.65 -7.86
CA LEU A 56 -27.03 1.70 -6.79
C LEU A 56 -28.48 1.29 -6.74
N ALA A 57 -29.41 2.22 -7.05
CA ALA A 57 -30.81 1.88 -7.26
C ALA A 57 -30.96 0.88 -8.43
N ALA A 58 -30.23 1.11 -9.53
CA ALA A 58 -30.20 0.20 -10.67
C ALA A 58 -29.59 -1.19 -10.30
N PHE A 59 -28.57 -1.19 -9.43
CA PHE A 59 -28.00 -2.45 -8.90
C PHE A 59 -28.99 -3.23 -8.05
N TYR A 60 -29.62 -2.57 -7.08
CA TYR A 60 -30.61 -3.21 -6.20
C TYR A 60 -31.76 -3.82 -6.98
N GLN A 61 -32.31 -3.11 -7.97
CA GLN A 61 -33.34 -3.63 -8.86
C GLN A 61 -32.86 -4.86 -9.65
N ARG A 62 -31.63 -4.85 -10.16
CA ARG A 62 -31.08 -5.96 -10.94
C ARG A 62 -30.69 -7.15 -10.06
N PHE A 63 -30.21 -6.91 -8.85
CA PHE A 63 -29.92 -7.95 -7.86
C PHE A 63 -31.20 -8.66 -7.42
N GLN A 64 -32.29 -7.92 -7.15
CA GLN A 64 -33.59 -8.53 -6.85
C GLN A 64 -34.16 -9.33 -8.03
N ALA A 65 -33.91 -8.88 -9.27
CA ALA A 65 -34.37 -9.59 -10.47
C ALA A 65 -33.63 -10.92 -10.73
N LEU A 66 -32.45 -11.12 -10.13
CA LEU A 66 -31.65 -12.35 -10.28
C LEU A 66 -32.10 -13.46 -9.33
N ASN A 67 -33.13 -13.24 -8.46
CA ASN A 67 -33.60 -14.21 -7.46
C ASN A 67 -32.46 -14.93 -6.73
N TYR A 68 -31.43 -14.18 -6.31
CA TYR A 68 -30.25 -14.74 -5.67
C TYR A 68 -30.61 -15.33 -4.30
N ASP A 69 -30.52 -16.64 -4.19
CA ASP A 69 -30.68 -17.35 -2.92
C ASP A 69 -29.34 -17.36 -2.17
N ALA A 70 -29.21 -16.49 -1.17
CA ALA A 70 -27.99 -16.34 -0.36
C ALA A 70 -27.69 -17.56 0.52
N SER A 71 -28.55 -18.60 0.53
CA SER A 71 -28.41 -19.74 1.42
C SER A 71 -27.50 -20.86 0.89
N SER A 72 -27.07 -20.81 -0.37
CA SER A 72 -26.39 -21.94 -1.03
C SER A 72 -24.91 -21.77 -1.33
N ASP A 73 -24.33 -20.56 -1.27
CA ASP A 73 -22.94 -20.33 -1.63
C ASP A 73 -22.08 -19.96 -0.42
N THR A 74 -21.49 -20.97 0.21
CA THR A 74 -20.31 -20.80 1.06
C THR A 74 -19.11 -20.59 0.15
N ILE A 75 -18.82 -19.35 -0.21
CA ILE A 75 -17.51 -19.02 -0.78
C ILE A 75 -16.56 -18.93 0.40
N GLU A 76 -15.70 -19.94 0.55
CA GLU A 76 -14.55 -19.85 1.43
C GLU A 76 -13.74 -18.63 0.96
N ASP A 77 -13.59 -17.63 1.84
CA ASP A 77 -12.64 -16.53 1.63
C ASP A 77 -11.25 -17.16 1.67
N GLU A 78 -10.75 -17.57 0.51
CA GLU A 78 -9.34 -17.91 0.41
C GLU A 78 -8.50 -16.68 0.79
N PRO A 79 -7.54 -16.84 1.70
CA PRO A 79 -6.68 -15.73 2.10
C PRO A 79 -5.99 -15.15 0.85
N PRO A 80 -5.79 -13.83 0.80
CA PRO A 80 -5.11 -13.21 -0.33
C PRO A 80 -3.76 -13.90 -0.56
N PHE A 81 -3.58 -14.44 -1.76
CA PHE A 81 -2.39 -15.17 -2.15
C PHE A 81 -1.12 -14.43 -1.73
N ALA A 82 -0.18 -15.18 -1.13
CA ALA A 82 1.12 -14.66 -0.75
C ALA A 82 1.83 -14.01 -1.95
N LEU A 83 1.99 -12.70 -1.92
CA LEU A 83 2.49 -11.88 -3.02
C LEU A 83 4.02 -11.93 -3.21
N MET A 84 4.73 -12.86 -2.56
CA MET A 84 6.19 -12.90 -2.61
C MET A 84 6.72 -14.26 -3.09
N VAL A 85 6.84 -14.38 -4.42
CA VAL A 85 7.82 -15.31 -5.00
C VAL A 85 9.02 -14.47 -5.42
N GLN A 86 10.20 -14.74 -4.85
CA GLN A 86 11.45 -14.09 -5.24
C GLN A 86 11.75 -14.39 -6.72
N ALA A 87 11.97 -13.34 -7.51
CA ALA A 87 12.46 -13.49 -8.86
C ALA A 87 13.89 -14.08 -8.85
N SER A 88 14.24 -14.89 -9.84
CA SER A 88 15.54 -15.56 -9.99
C SER A 88 16.73 -14.60 -10.14
N GLU A 89 16.51 -13.36 -10.49
CA GLU A 89 17.47 -12.27 -10.43
C GLU A 89 16.99 -11.24 -9.41
N LYS A 90 17.88 -10.86 -8.48
CA LYS A 90 17.60 -9.86 -7.44
C LYS A 90 17.37 -8.50 -8.07
N ASP A 91 16.11 -8.13 -8.35
CA ASP A 91 15.74 -6.83 -8.89
C ASP A 91 15.82 -5.73 -7.82
N ASP A 92 15.66 -6.08 -6.56
CA ASP A 92 15.78 -5.18 -5.42
C ASP A 92 17.21 -5.22 -4.89
N LEU A 93 17.89 -4.07 -4.86
CA LEU A 93 19.28 -3.95 -4.41
C LEU A 93 19.37 -3.05 -3.19
N THR A 94 20.31 -3.35 -2.32
CA THR A 94 20.81 -2.40 -1.33
C THR A 94 21.72 -1.38 -2.01
N TRP A 95 21.94 -0.23 -1.36
CA TRP A 95 22.86 0.78 -1.88
C TRP A 95 24.30 0.25 -2.02
N SER A 96 24.75 -0.58 -1.07
CA SER A 96 26.08 -1.21 -1.11
C SER A 96 26.23 -2.11 -2.34
N GLU A 97 25.22 -2.94 -2.64
CA GLU A 97 25.22 -3.80 -3.83
C GLU A 97 25.18 -2.97 -5.12
N ALA A 98 24.40 -1.90 -5.14
CA ALA A 98 24.35 -1.02 -6.29
C ALA A 98 25.70 -0.34 -6.56
N ARG A 99 26.41 0.11 -5.52
CA ARG A 99 27.75 0.73 -5.62
C ARG A 99 28.79 -0.15 -6.28
N THR A 100 28.74 -1.45 -6.05
CA THR A 100 29.65 -2.45 -6.62
C THR A 100 29.22 -2.93 -8.00
N SER A 101 28.00 -2.59 -8.43
CA SER A 101 27.44 -3.02 -9.73
C SER A 101 27.91 -2.13 -10.89
N ARG A 102 27.94 -2.70 -12.09
CA ARG A 102 28.18 -1.93 -13.33
C ARG A 102 27.11 -0.86 -13.61
N GLU A 103 25.97 -0.94 -12.94
CA GLU A 103 24.80 -0.09 -13.12
C GLU A 103 24.71 1.05 -12.07
N TYR A 104 25.76 1.21 -11.24
CA TYR A 104 25.79 2.19 -10.17
C TYR A 104 25.37 3.59 -10.62
N HIS A 105 25.90 4.07 -11.77
CA HIS A 105 25.56 5.38 -12.31
C HIS A 105 24.05 5.57 -12.55
N LYS A 106 23.35 4.51 -13.00
CA LYS A 106 21.90 4.55 -13.26
C LYS A 106 21.08 4.64 -11.97
N PHE A 107 21.52 3.93 -10.93
CA PHE A 107 20.87 4.04 -9.61
C PHE A 107 21.16 5.38 -8.94
N ARG A 108 22.37 5.90 -9.08
CA ARG A 108 22.73 7.24 -8.59
C ARG A 108 21.90 8.33 -9.28
N ASP A 109 21.73 8.27 -10.60
CA ASP A 109 20.88 9.21 -11.33
C ASP A 109 19.40 9.08 -10.91
N ALA A 110 18.93 7.87 -10.64
CA ALA A 110 17.58 7.66 -10.12
C ALA A 110 17.41 8.24 -8.71
N ALA A 111 18.43 8.12 -7.84
CA ALA A 111 18.44 8.68 -6.50
C ALA A 111 18.47 10.21 -6.53
N LEU A 112 19.29 10.82 -7.39
CA LEU A 112 19.32 12.27 -7.58
C LEU A 112 17.95 12.81 -8.00
N LYS A 113 17.29 12.16 -8.97
CA LYS A 113 15.94 12.53 -9.40
C LYS A 113 14.92 12.41 -8.28
N GLU A 114 15.02 11.39 -7.44
CA GLU A 114 14.15 11.20 -6.29
C GLU A 114 14.32 12.34 -5.28
N VAL A 115 15.56 12.69 -4.88
CA VAL A 115 15.84 13.79 -3.96
C VAL A 115 15.31 15.10 -4.52
N GLN A 116 15.60 15.43 -5.78
CA GLN A 116 15.10 16.63 -6.43
C GLN A 116 13.57 16.71 -6.45
N SER A 117 12.91 15.58 -6.71
CA SER A 117 11.44 15.48 -6.67
C SER A 117 10.89 15.75 -5.27
N LEU A 118 11.53 15.18 -4.24
CA LEU A 118 11.12 15.37 -2.85
C LEU A 118 11.35 16.81 -2.37
N GLU A 119 12.48 17.41 -2.72
CA GLU A 119 12.79 18.81 -2.44
C GLU A 119 11.81 19.77 -3.12
N SER A 120 11.50 19.55 -4.39
CA SER A 120 10.53 20.38 -5.12
C SER A 120 9.12 20.34 -4.53
N LYS A 121 8.77 19.26 -3.81
CA LYS A 121 7.52 19.10 -3.08
C LYS A 121 7.56 19.68 -1.65
N GLY A 122 8.69 20.24 -1.23
CA GLY A 122 8.87 20.79 0.11
C GLY A 122 8.77 19.72 1.21
N SER A 123 9.28 18.51 0.94
CA SER A 123 9.11 17.35 1.82
C SER A 123 9.80 17.53 3.17
N TRP A 124 10.80 18.38 3.27
CA TRP A 124 11.57 18.61 4.49
C TRP A 124 12.20 20.02 4.55
N GLU A 125 12.73 20.32 5.70
CA GLU A 125 13.61 21.44 5.98
C GLU A 125 14.95 20.90 6.48
N VAL A 126 16.06 21.44 5.97
CA VAL A 126 17.40 21.09 6.44
C VAL A 126 17.72 21.92 7.68
N VAL A 127 17.96 21.29 8.81
CA VAL A 127 18.23 21.95 10.09
C VAL A 127 19.56 21.44 10.68
N LYS A 128 20.20 22.26 11.53
CA LYS A 128 21.42 21.82 12.20
C LYS A 128 21.11 20.72 13.22
N ARG A 129 21.91 19.66 13.26
CA ARG A 129 21.79 18.59 14.26
C ARG A 129 21.87 19.13 15.69
N SER A 130 22.66 20.19 15.92
CA SER A 130 22.77 20.85 17.22
C SER A 130 21.48 21.49 17.69
N SER A 131 20.55 21.87 16.79
CA SER A 131 19.26 22.46 17.13
C SER A 131 18.21 21.43 17.54
N VAL A 132 18.48 20.14 17.34
CA VAL A 132 17.53 19.03 17.59
C VAL A 132 18.04 18.08 18.69
N GLN A 133 18.86 18.59 19.61
CA GLN A 133 19.38 17.80 20.72
C GLN A 133 18.24 17.20 21.56
N GLY A 134 18.35 15.91 21.90
CA GLY A 134 17.34 15.17 22.64
C GLY A 134 16.15 14.68 21.81
N LYS A 135 16.07 15.01 20.52
CA LYS A 135 15.07 14.45 19.60
C LYS A 135 15.57 13.12 18.98
N ASN A 136 14.63 12.24 18.66
CA ASN A 136 14.93 11.02 17.93
C ASN A 136 15.18 11.38 16.45
N VAL A 137 16.40 11.13 15.96
CA VAL A 137 16.74 11.31 14.54
C VAL A 137 16.78 9.94 13.88
N LEU A 138 15.81 9.68 13.04
CA LEU A 138 15.64 8.37 12.38
C LEU A 138 16.68 8.16 11.28
N PRO A 139 17.32 6.99 11.18
CA PRO A 139 18.17 6.69 10.04
C PRO A 139 17.37 6.66 8.73
N SER A 140 18.05 6.91 7.64
CA SER A 140 17.49 6.78 6.29
C SER A 140 18.07 5.57 5.54
N THR A 141 17.41 5.19 4.46
CA THR A 141 17.86 4.11 3.58
C THR A 141 17.32 4.30 2.16
N TRP A 142 17.92 3.60 1.21
CA TRP A 142 17.47 3.54 -0.17
C TRP A 142 16.78 2.21 -0.48
N ALA A 143 15.59 2.28 -1.08
CA ALA A 143 14.97 1.16 -1.75
C ALA A 143 15.23 1.29 -3.26
N LEU A 144 16.12 0.45 -3.78
CA LEU A 144 16.54 0.46 -5.18
C LEU A 144 15.91 -0.73 -5.91
N LYS A 145 15.34 -0.46 -7.10
CA LYS A 145 14.68 -1.51 -7.87
C LYS A 145 14.90 -1.35 -9.39
N ARG A 146 15.19 -2.48 -10.06
CA ARG A 146 15.07 -2.60 -11.51
C ARG A 146 13.61 -2.90 -11.86
N LYS A 147 12.93 -1.97 -12.53
CA LYS A 147 11.63 -2.26 -13.13
C LYS A 147 11.83 -2.87 -14.51
N ARG A 148 11.21 -4.03 -14.77
CA ARG A 148 11.33 -4.73 -16.05
C ARG A 148 10.04 -4.63 -16.87
N PHE A 149 10.20 -4.77 -18.18
CA PHE A 149 9.10 -5.10 -19.08
C PHE A 149 8.68 -6.57 -18.89
N PRO A 150 7.50 -6.98 -19.38
CA PRO A 150 7.08 -8.40 -19.35
C PRO A 150 8.04 -9.36 -20.04
N ASP A 151 8.84 -8.87 -20.99
CA ASP A 151 9.86 -9.63 -21.70
C ASP A 151 11.19 -9.78 -20.93
N GLY A 152 11.27 -9.26 -19.69
CA GLY A 152 12.43 -9.33 -18.82
C GLY A 152 13.46 -8.20 -18.99
N ARG A 153 13.39 -7.40 -20.06
CA ARG A 153 14.30 -6.25 -20.25
C ARG A 153 14.09 -5.18 -19.20
N ILE A 154 15.15 -4.51 -18.76
CA ILE A 154 15.06 -3.44 -17.80
C ILE A 154 14.39 -2.23 -18.47
N ARG A 155 13.25 -1.82 -17.89
CA ARG A 155 12.48 -0.65 -18.32
C ARG A 155 13.01 0.63 -17.66
N LYS A 156 13.30 0.55 -16.34
CA LYS A 156 13.62 1.72 -15.53
C LYS A 156 14.34 1.32 -14.24
N TYR A 157 15.33 2.12 -13.85
CA TYR A 157 15.90 2.08 -12.51
C TYR A 157 15.09 3.01 -11.61
N LYS A 158 14.66 2.50 -10.45
CA LYS A 158 13.90 3.26 -9.48
C LYS A 158 14.66 3.29 -8.16
N ALA A 159 14.80 4.48 -7.60
CA ALA A 159 15.24 4.69 -6.23
C ALA A 159 14.11 5.33 -5.46
N ARG A 160 13.93 4.94 -4.20
CA ARG A 160 13.08 5.61 -3.23
C ARG A 160 13.90 5.94 -2.00
N PHE A 161 13.86 7.18 -1.58
CA PHE A 161 14.39 7.59 -0.30
C PHE A 161 13.39 7.19 0.80
N CYS A 162 13.85 6.41 1.77
CA CYS A 162 13.00 5.84 2.81
C CYS A 162 13.56 6.16 4.19
N VAL A 163 12.66 6.49 5.11
CA VAL A 163 12.99 6.56 6.54
C VAL A 163 12.94 5.16 7.15
N ARG A 164 13.83 4.86 8.09
CA ARG A 164 13.84 3.60 8.86
C ARG A 164 12.74 3.61 9.90
N GLY A 165 11.50 3.40 9.48
CA GLY A 165 10.32 3.35 10.34
C GLY A 165 10.36 2.23 11.40
N ASP A 166 11.17 1.20 11.18
CA ASP A 166 11.47 0.18 12.18
C ASP A 166 12.19 0.74 13.42
N ARG A 167 12.75 1.95 13.32
CA ARG A 167 13.40 2.69 14.41
C ARG A 167 12.50 3.74 15.07
N GLN A 168 11.27 3.94 14.57
CA GLN A 168 10.30 4.83 15.18
C GLN A 168 9.81 4.30 16.53
N VAL A 169 9.69 5.21 17.49
CA VAL A 169 9.21 4.95 18.85
C VAL A 169 7.74 5.38 18.96
N PHE A 170 6.89 4.46 19.40
CA PHE A 170 5.48 4.74 19.65
C PHE A 170 5.30 5.81 20.74
N GLY A 171 4.38 6.75 20.55
CA GLY A 171 4.12 7.87 21.44
C GLY A 171 5.14 9.00 21.35
N LEU A 172 6.15 8.89 20.45
CA LEU A 172 7.14 9.93 20.20
C LEU A 172 7.20 10.31 18.71
N ASP A 173 7.32 9.31 17.83
CA ASP A 173 7.46 9.51 16.38
C ASP A 173 6.16 9.17 15.62
N PHE A 174 5.25 8.47 16.24
CA PHE A 174 3.95 8.09 15.70
C PHE A 174 3.02 7.56 16.80
N ASP A 175 1.71 7.69 16.60
CA ASP A 175 0.68 7.09 17.45
C ASP A 175 -0.10 6.02 16.67
N GLU A 176 -0.84 6.40 15.64
CA GLU A 176 -1.66 5.51 14.85
C GLU A 176 -1.02 5.19 13.50
N THR A 177 -1.19 3.95 13.04
CA THR A 177 -0.62 3.48 11.77
C THR A 177 -1.65 2.83 10.85
N TYR A 178 -2.86 2.58 11.36
CA TYR A 178 -3.86 1.86 10.59
C TYR A 178 -4.29 2.64 9.34
N ALA A 179 -4.19 2.00 8.19
CA ALA A 179 -4.79 2.41 6.93
C ALA A 179 -5.61 1.24 6.38
N PRO A 180 -6.85 1.47 5.95
CA PRO A 180 -7.63 0.41 5.35
C PRO A 180 -7.04 0.02 3.98
N VAL A 181 -7.28 -1.22 3.60
CA VAL A 181 -7.02 -1.73 2.25
C VAL A 181 -8.29 -2.34 1.69
N VAL A 182 -8.53 -2.17 0.40
CA VAL A 182 -9.73 -2.67 -0.25
C VAL A 182 -9.83 -4.19 -0.17
N GLN A 183 -11.03 -4.68 0.06
CA GLN A 183 -11.31 -6.12 0.06
C GLN A 183 -11.44 -6.66 -1.37
N TRP A 184 -10.94 -7.86 -1.63
CA TRP A 184 -11.08 -8.51 -2.94
C TRP A 184 -12.53 -8.76 -3.34
N SER A 185 -13.42 -9.02 -2.38
CA SER A 185 -14.87 -9.11 -2.58
C SER A 185 -15.43 -7.82 -3.19
N THR A 186 -15.02 -6.66 -2.67
CA THR A 186 -15.39 -5.34 -3.19
C THR A 186 -14.87 -5.12 -4.61
N VAL A 187 -13.61 -5.48 -4.88
CA VAL A 187 -13.01 -5.38 -6.22
C VAL A 187 -13.80 -6.22 -7.23
N ARG A 188 -14.06 -7.51 -6.91
CA ARG A 188 -14.84 -8.42 -7.79
C ARG A 188 -16.24 -7.90 -8.03
N LEU A 189 -16.92 -7.43 -6.98
CA LEU A 189 -18.25 -6.85 -7.06
C LEU A 189 -18.26 -5.64 -8.01
N MET A 190 -17.32 -4.71 -7.85
CA MET A 190 -17.26 -3.51 -8.68
C MET A 190 -16.99 -3.81 -10.15
N PHE A 191 -16.14 -4.79 -10.46
CA PHE A 191 -15.97 -5.24 -11.84
C PHE A 191 -17.24 -5.89 -12.40
N SER A 192 -17.92 -6.75 -11.64
CA SER A 192 -19.17 -7.37 -12.06
C SER A 192 -20.27 -6.32 -12.32
N LEU A 193 -20.38 -5.35 -11.41
CA LEU A 193 -21.32 -4.23 -11.56
C LEU A 193 -20.98 -3.35 -12.77
N SER A 194 -19.71 -3.05 -12.98
CA SER A 194 -19.30 -2.21 -14.12
C SER A 194 -19.73 -2.80 -15.46
N LEU A 195 -19.64 -4.12 -15.60
CA LEU A 195 -20.12 -4.84 -16.77
C LEU A 195 -21.65 -4.81 -16.86
N SER A 196 -22.31 -5.24 -15.76
CA SER A 196 -23.77 -5.37 -15.72
C SER A 196 -24.49 -4.05 -16.01
N LEU A 197 -23.90 -2.93 -15.56
CA LEU A 197 -24.47 -1.58 -15.71
C LEU A 197 -23.82 -0.80 -16.87
N GLY A 198 -22.87 -1.39 -17.60
CA GLY A 198 -22.17 -0.71 -18.71
C GLY A 198 -21.32 0.49 -18.27
N LEU A 199 -20.80 0.47 -17.03
CA LEU A 199 -20.02 1.59 -16.51
C LEU A 199 -18.68 1.72 -17.24
N LYS A 200 -18.24 2.96 -17.44
CA LYS A 200 -16.89 3.29 -17.88
C LYS A 200 -15.94 3.21 -16.70
N THR A 201 -14.69 2.79 -16.96
CA THR A 201 -13.68 2.63 -15.91
C THR A 201 -12.37 3.31 -16.31
N LYS A 202 -11.75 4.04 -15.38
CA LYS A 202 -10.39 4.58 -15.54
C LYS A 202 -9.59 4.33 -14.27
N GLN A 203 -8.31 4.02 -14.47
CA GLN A 203 -7.35 3.87 -13.39
C GLN A 203 -6.47 5.11 -13.29
N VAL A 204 -6.16 5.47 -12.05
CA VAL A 204 -5.32 6.62 -11.70
C VAL A 204 -4.26 6.14 -10.71
N ASP A 205 -3.00 6.51 -10.97
CA ASP A 205 -1.84 6.28 -10.09
C ASP A 205 -1.39 7.62 -9.50
N TYR A 206 -1.39 7.75 -8.16
CA TYR A 206 -0.90 8.93 -7.48
C TYR A 206 0.63 8.88 -7.35
N SER A 207 1.29 9.81 -8.03
CA SER A 207 2.76 9.88 -8.05
C SER A 207 3.32 10.24 -6.68
N ASN A 208 4.13 9.33 -6.09
CA ASN A 208 4.69 9.53 -4.75
C ASN A 208 3.60 9.86 -3.71
N ALA A 209 2.54 9.07 -3.64
CA ALA A 209 1.34 9.32 -2.85
C ALA A 209 1.64 9.76 -1.41
N PHE A 210 2.51 9.06 -0.68
CA PHE A 210 2.81 9.40 0.71
C PHE A 210 3.35 10.81 0.88
N VAL A 211 4.14 11.32 -0.08
CA VAL A 211 4.74 12.65 -0.03
C VAL A 211 3.71 13.76 -0.29
N GLN A 212 2.53 13.40 -0.75
CA GLN A 212 1.44 14.36 -0.94
C GLN A 212 0.63 14.62 0.33
N ALA A 213 0.88 13.86 1.39
CA ALA A 213 0.28 14.08 2.72
C ALA A 213 1.25 14.81 3.65
N ASP A 214 0.72 15.74 4.45
CA ASP A 214 1.49 16.38 5.52
C ASP A 214 1.78 15.36 6.63
N ILE A 215 2.90 15.56 7.34
CA ILE A 215 3.20 14.78 8.52
C ILE A 215 2.47 15.38 9.73
N ASP A 216 1.96 14.52 10.61
CA ASP A 216 1.21 14.93 11.81
C ASP A 216 2.08 15.07 13.06
N GLU A 217 3.28 14.46 13.06
CA GLU A 217 4.21 14.48 14.18
C GLU A 217 5.53 15.15 13.82
N GLU A 218 6.27 15.61 14.80
CA GLU A 218 7.59 16.22 14.61
C GLU A 218 8.66 15.12 14.43
N VAL A 219 8.95 14.77 13.18
CA VAL A 219 9.90 13.70 12.84
C VAL A 219 11.15 14.26 12.18
N TYR A 220 12.30 13.75 12.63
CA TYR A 220 13.61 14.07 12.08
C TYR A 220 14.24 12.83 11.45
N CYS A 221 14.94 13.04 10.34
CA CYS A 221 15.58 11.97 9.59
C CYS A 221 17.01 12.38 9.18
N GLU A 222 17.90 11.39 9.13
CA GLU A 222 19.24 11.61 8.59
C GLU A 222 19.22 11.85 7.09
N LEU A 223 20.13 12.71 6.60
CA LEU A 223 20.33 12.84 5.17
C LEU A 223 20.82 11.50 4.59
N PRO A 224 20.50 11.22 3.32
CA PRO A 224 21.09 10.06 2.62
C PRO A 224 22.62 10.16 2.62
N GLN A 225 23.32 9.07 2.91
CA GLN A 225 24.80 9.07 3.05
C GLN A 225 25.52 9.68 1.85
N GLU A 226 25.01 9.50 0.65
CA GLU A 226 25.60 9.98 -0.60
C GLU A 226 25.37 11.46 -0.85
N PHE A 227 24.51 12.09 -0.07
CA PHE A 227 24.16 13.50 -0.14
C PHE A 227 24.63 14.29 1.09
N LEU A 228 25.40 13.64 1.96
CA LEU A 228 26.12 14.32 3.02
C LEU A 228 27.13 15.28 2.38
N GLY A 229 27.01 16.56 2.72
CA GLY A 229 28.04 17.54 2.37
C GLY A 229 29.39 17.21 3.03
N PRO A 230 30.43 18.02 2.74
CA PRO A 230 31.77 17.83 3.32
C PRO A 230 31.77 17.80 4.86
N ASP A 231 30.75 18.36 5.48
CA ASP A 231 30.61 18.47 6.95
C ASP A 231 29.94 17.25 7.61
N GLY A 232 29.74 16.17 6.86
CA GLY A 232 29.41 14.81 7.25
C GLY A 232 28.52 14.62 8.48
N GLY A 233 27.26 15.08 8.44
CA GLY A 233 26.28 14.81 9.49
C GLY A 233 25.98 15.97 10.45
N GLU A 234 26.44 17.18 10.15
CA GLU A 234 26.08 18.41 10.89
C GLU A 234 24.58 18.77 10.72
N TYR A 235 23.95 18.28 9.65
CA TYR A 235 22.57 18.58 9.30
C TYR A 235 21.69 17.34 9.35
N VAL A 236 20.40 17.57 9.60
CA VAL A 236 19.32 16.57 9.55
C VAL A 236 18.11 17.14 8.82
N LEU A 237 17.22 16.27 8.39
CA LEU A 237 15.96 16.64 7.73
C LEU A 237 14.85 16.70 8.77
N LYS A 238 14.22 17.86 8.94
CA LYS A 238 12.95 18.01 9.62
C LYS A 238 11.85 17.76 8.61
N LEU A 239 11.09 16.67 8.74
CA LEU A 239 10.07 16.30 7.79
C LEU A 239 8.87 17.24 7.86
N LYS A 240 8.36 17.64 6.70
CA LYS A 240 7.10 18.42 6.52
C LYS A 240 6.02 17.57 5.85
N LYS A 241 6.44 16.60 5.06
CA LYS A 241 5.56 15.64 4.39
C LYS A 241 5.85 14.24 4.87
N SER A 242 4.85 13.38 4.74
CA SER A 242 5.03 11.96 4.96
C SER A 242 5.99 11.36 3.93
N LEU A 243 6.81 10.40 4.34
CA LEU A 243 7.79 9.74 3.48
C LEU A 243 7.64 8.22 3.51
N TYR A 244 8.15 7.59 2.46
CA TYR A 244 8.27 6.13 2.42
C TYR A 244 9.03 5.60 3.63
N GLY A 245 8.54 4.50 4.20
CA GLY A 245 9.15 3.84 5.34
C GLY A 245 8.63 4.30 6.71
N LEU A 246 8.01 5.46 6.83
CA LEU A 246 7.31 5.85 8.06
C LEU A 246 6.09 4.96 8.30
N LYS A 247 5.88 4.56 9.57
CA LYS A 247 4.77 3.69 9.97
C LYS A 247 3.41 4.32 9.74
N GLN A 248 3.28 5.64 9.97
CA GLN A 248 2.04 6.39 9.76
C GLN A 248 1.80 6.84 8.32
N ALA A 249 2.77 6.69 7.40
CA ALA A 249 2.64 7.21 6.04
C ALA A 249 1.39 6.70 5.28
N PRO A 250 1.04 5.41 5.32
CA PRO A 250 -0.18 4.93 4.66
C PRO A 250 -1.45 5.56 5.23
N ARG A 251 -1.52 5.76 6.56
CA ARG A 251 -2.66 6.38 7.25
C ARG A 251 -2.81 7.85 6.87
N LEU A 252 -1.71 8.61 6.88
CA LEU A 252 -1.72 10.03 6.54
C LEU A 252 -2.16 10.25 5.10
N TRP A 253 -1.64 9.44 4.18
CA TRP A 253 -2.06 9.47 2.80
C TRP A 253 -3.55 9.12 2.62
N PHE A 254 -4.00 8.02 3.23
CA PHE A 254 -5.41 7.63 3.16
C PHE A 254 -6.33 8.74 3.66
N LYS A 255 -6.05 9.33 4.82
CA LYS A 255 -6.83 10.45 5.39
C LYS A 255 -6.84 11.68 4.49
N THR A 256 -5.70 11.99 3.85
CA THR A 256 -5.60 13.12 2.91
C THR A 256 -6.47 12.89 1.69
N LEU A 257 -6.40 11.70 1.08
CA LEU A 257 -7.21 11.34 -0.08
C LEU A 257 -8.70 11.23 0.29
N GLU A 258 -9.03 10.59 1.40
CA GLU A 258 -10.40 10.47 1.93
C GLU A 258 -11.04 11.85 2.09
N LYS A 259 -10.35 12.78 2.78
CA LYS A 259 -10.82 14.16 2.95
C LYS A 259 -11.08 14.82 1.60
N SER A 260 -10.15 14.71 0.67
CA SER A 260 -10.28 15.30 -0.67
C SER A 260 -11.46 14.73 -1.46
N LEU A 261 -11.73 13.43 -1.34
CA LEU A 261 -12.90 12.79 -1.95
C LEU A 261 -14.19 13.26 -1.28
N HIS A 262 -14.25 13.36 0.04
CA HIS A 262 -15.40 13.90 0.78
C HIS A 262 -15.70 15.35 0.40
N ASP A 263 -14.68 16.20 0.30
CA ASP A 263 -14.83 17.60 -0.11
C ASP A 263 -15.42 17.74 -1.54
N ARG A 264 -15.34 16.67 -2.35
CA ARG A 264 -15.91 16.56 -3.71
C ARG A 264 -17.27 15.86 -3.76
N GLY A 265 -17.82 15.50 -2.61
CA GLY A 265 -19.17 14.94 -2.49
C GLY A 265 -19.22 13.40 -2.46
N PHE A 266 -18.10 12.70 -2.39
CA PHE A 266 -18.12 11.28 -2.12
C PHE A 266 -18.47 10.98 -0.66
N THR A 267 -19.06 9.81 -0.42
CA THR A 267 -19.27 9.25 0.91
C THR A 267 -18.59 7.87 0.99
N SER A 268 -17.89 7.61 2.10
CA SER A 268 -17.26 6.29 2.32
C SER A 268 -18.33 5.24 2.58
N SER A 269 -18.12 4.04 2.06
CA SER A 269 -18.98 2.89 2.36
C SER A 269 -18.76 2.42 3.81
N ALA A 270 -19.84 2.08 4.49
CA ALA A 270 -19.78 1.49 5.83
C ALA A 270 -19.19 0.06 5.85
N VAL A 271 -19.15 -0.62 4.69
CA VAL A 271 -18.72 -2.01 4.56
C VAL A 271 -17.23 -2.11 4.21
N ASP A 272 -16.78 -1.22 3.31
CA ASP A 272 -15.38 -1.15 2.88
C ASP A 272 -14.97 0.32 2.84
N PRO A 273 -14.13 0.80 3.77
CA PRO A 273 -13.71 2.20 3.83
C PRO A 273 -12.98 2.67 2.57
N CYS A 274 -12.45 1.74 1.76
CA CYS A 274 -11.78 2.06 0.50
C CYS A 274 -12.74 2.24 -0.68
N LEU A 275 -14.06 2.02 -0.48
CA LEU A 275 -15.09 2.24 -1.47
C LEU A 275 -15.80 3.57 -1.22
N PHE A 276 -15.67 4.50 -2.14
CA PHE A 276 -16.24 5.83 -2.09
C PHE A 276 -17.34 5.99 -3.15
N LEU A 277 -18.46 6.57 -2.76
CA LEU A 277 -19.69 6.58 -3.51
C LEU A 277 -20.20 8.00 -3.73
N MET A 278 -20.57 8.30 -4.97
CA MET A 278 -21.26 9.50 -5.40
C MET A 278 -22.36 9.08 -6.41
N ASP A 279 -23.34 9.93 -6.71
CA ASP A 279 -24.53 9.54 -7.48
C ASP A 279 -24.24 8.82 -8.81
N ASP A 280 -23.29 9.31 -9.59
CA ASP A 280 -22.97 8.77 -10.92
C ASP A 280 -21.52 8.29 -11.03
N LEU A 281 -20.80 8.22 -9.90
CA LEU A 281 -19.38 7.90 -9.84
C LEU A 281 -19.06 7.11 -8.58
N VAL A 282 -18.24 6.08 -8.75
CA VAL A 282 -17.68 5.29 -7.65
C VAL A 282 -16.17 5.33 -7.75
N ALA A 283 -15.50 5.50 -6.61
CA ALA A 283 -14.04 5.39 -6.52
C ALA A 283 -13.66 4.24 -5.59
N LEU A 284 -12.77 3.39 -6.06
CA LEU A 284 -12.20 2.28 -5.29
C LEU A 284 -10.72 2.56 -5.08
N VAL A 285 -10.33 2.74 -3.82
CA VAL A 285 -8.99 3.20 -3.44
C VAL A 285 -8.13 2.04 -2.95
N TYR A 286 -6.93 1.92 -3.49
CA TYR A 286 -5.89 1.03 -2.98
C TYR A 286 -4.55 1.75 -2.93
N VAL A 287 -4.23 2.34 -1.80
CA VAL A 287 -3.01 3.13 -1.55
C VAL A 287 -2.84 4.24 -2.59
N ASP A 288 -1.97 4.04 -3.60
CA ASP A 288 -1.66 4.95 -4.70
C ASP A 288 -2.48 4.70 -5.97
N ASP A 289 -3.14 3.54 -6.07
CA ASP A 289 -4.00 3.17 -7.18
C ASP A 289 -5.49 3.47 -6.88
N VAL A 290 -6.18 4.18 -7.76
CA VAL A 290 -7.62 4.43 -7.65
C VAL A 290 -8.32 4.05 -8.95
N LEU A 291 -9.38 3.25 -8.82
CA LEU A 291 -10.29 2.92 -9.91
C LEU A 291 -11.55 3.77 -9.83
N PHE A 292 -11.85 4.48 -10.89
CA PHE A 292 -13.13 5.19 -11.05
C PHE A 292 -14.08 4.39 -11.94
N PHE A 293 -15.34 4.29 -11.49
CA PHE A 293 -16.45 3.68 -12.22
C PHE A 293 -17.56 4.72 -12.37
N GLY A 294 -17.91 5.06 -13.59
CA GLY A 294 -18.89 6.11 -13.86
C GLY A 294 -19.80 5.79 -15.04
N LYS A 295 -20.97 6.43 -15.12
CA LYS A 295 -21.91 6.27 -16.23
C LYS A 295 -21.34 6.76 -17.57
N SER A 296 -20.44 7.74 -17.53
CA SER A 296 -19.77 8.26 -18.72
C SER A 296 -18.32 8.62 -18.44
N GLU A 297 -17.50 8.58 -19.49
CA GLU A 297 -16.08 8.99 -19.38
C GLU A 297 -15.96 10.46 -18.98
N LYS A 298 -16.86 11.32 -19.46
CA LYS A 298 -16.87 12.76 -19.15
C LYS A 298 -16.96 13.03 -17.65
N ILE A 299 -17.80 12.27 -16.92
CA ILE A 299 -17.95 12.41 -15.47
C ILE A 299 -16.63 12.04 -14.77
N ILE A 300 -16.03 10.92 -15.18
CA ILE A 300 -14.73 10.47 -14.65
C ILE A 300 -13.63 11.50 -14.94
N ASP A 301 -13.57 12.01 -16.18
CA ASP A 301 -12.53 12.97 -16.59
C ASP A 301 -12.66 14.31 -15.84
N ASN A 302 -13.87 14.79 -15.60
CA ASN A 302 -14.10 15.98 -14.80
C ASN A 302 -13.61 15.80 -13.35
N MET A 303 -13.86 14.63 -12.76
CA MET A 303 -13.39 14.30 -11.42
C MET A 303 -11.86 14.23 -11.38
N ILE A 304 -11.25 13.51 -12.32
CA ILE A 304 -9.78 13.41 -12.44
C ILE A 304 -9.17 14.81 -12.66
N ALA A 305 -9.76 15.66 -13.48
CA ALA A 305 -9.30 17.03 -13.69
C ALA A 305 -9.40 17.88 -12.42
N SER A 306 -10.41 17.66 -11.59
CA SER A 306 -10.53 18.29 -10.27
C SER A 306 -9.44 17.81 -9.31
N LEU A 307 -9.16 16.51 -9.27
CA LEU A 307 -8.13 15.91 -8.42
C LEU A 307 -6.70 16.34 -8.84
N LYS A 308 -6.45 16.51 -10.14
CA LYS A 308 -5.17 17.02 -10.68
C LYS A 308 -4.82 18.44 -10.25
N LYS A 309 -5.77 19.21 -9.77
CA LYS A 309 -5.50 20.56 -9.22
C LYS A 309 -4.86 20.50 -7.83
N GLU A 310 -5.05 19.40 -7.13
CA GLU A 310 -4.59 19.19 -5.76
C GLU A 310 -3.46 18.17 -5.68
N PHE A 311 -3.51 17.13 -6.51
CA PHE A 311 -2.60 16.00 -6.48
C PHE A 311 -1.81 15.80 -7.77
N ASP A 312 -0.60 15.31 -7.61
CA ASP A 312 0.23 14.81 -8.72
C ASP A 312 -0.18 13.36 -9.03
N LEU A 313 -0.87 13.18 -10.16
CA LEU A 313 -1.40 11.88 -10.55
C LEU A 313 -1.32 11.63 -12.06
N ASN A 314 -1.19 10.36 -12.43
CA ASN A 314 -1.20 9.87 -13.80
C ASN A 314 -2.49 9.10 -14.10
N VAL A 315 -2.98 9.22 -15.31
CA VAL A 315 -4.14 8.46 -15.79
C VAL A 315 -3.63 7.28 -16.62
N GLU A 316 -3.92 6.07 -16.19
CA GLU A 316 -3.47 4.84 -16.88
C GLU A 316 -4.46 4.37 -17.96
N GLY A 317 -5.52 5.11 -18.21
CA GLY A 317 -6.53 4.78 -19.24
C GLY A 317 -7.46 3.65 -18.83
N SER A 318 -7.67 2.67 -19.74
CA SER A 318 -8.50 1.50 -19.46
C SER A 318 -7.80 0.57 -18.47
N VAL A 319 -8.58 -0.04 -17.57
CA VAL A 319 -8.05 -0.99 -16.59
C VAL A 319 -7.69 -2.30 -17.28
N GLU A 320 -6.39 -2.51 -17.50
CA GLU A 320 -5.82 -3.76 -18.05
C GLU A 320 -5.21 -4.63 -16.95
N ALA A 321 -4.78 -4.01 -15.84
CA ALA A 321 -4.28 -4.69 -14.68
C ALA A 321 -4.57 -3.89 -13.41
N PHE A 322 -4.97 -4.57 -12.35
CA PHE A 322 -5.19 -3.97 -11.03
C PHE A 322 -4.69 -4.90 -9.95
N LEU A 323 -3.87 -4.40 -9.03
CA LEU A 323 -3.28 -5.17 -7.91
C LEU A 323 -2.53 -6.44 -8.35
N GLY A 324 -1.87 -6.39 -9.52
CA GLY A 324 -1.14 -7.54 -10.07
C GLY A 324 -2.04 -8.60 -10.73
N VAL A 325 -3.33 -8.32 -10.87
CA VAL A 325 -4.29 -9.13 -11.62
C VAL A 325 -4.52 -8.51 -12.99
N GLU A 326 -4.34 -9.30 -14.05
CA GLU A 326 -4.71 -8.90 -15.41
C GLU A 326 -6.23 -8.92 -15.54
N VAL A 327 -6.80 -7.84 -16.08
CA VAL A 327 -8.24 -7.65 -16.25
C VAL A 327 -8.55 -7.68 -17.75
N ILE A 328 -9.16 -8.77 -18.21
CA ILE A 328 -9.49 -8.97 -19.63
C ILE A 328 -11.01 -8.88 -19.79
N LYS A 329 -11.46 -7.89 -20.55
CA LYS A 329 -12.89 -7.71 -20.85
C LYS A 329 -13.31 -8.63 -22.00
N HIS A 330 -14.36 -9.42 -21.80
CA HIS A 330 -15.04 -10.22 -22.78
C HIS A 330 -16.47 -9.70 -23.00
N LYS A 331 -17.15 -10.22 -24.05
CA LYS A 331 -18.55 -9.85 -24.32
C LYS A 331 -19.49 -10.13 -23.14
N ASP A 332 -19.24 -11.25 -22.46
CA ASP A 332 -20.12 -11.81 -21.44
C ASP A 332 -19.52 -11.74 -20.02
N GLY A 333 -18.36 -11.08 -19.85
CA GLY A 333 -17.73 -11.07 -18.54
C GLY A 333 -16.38 -10.35 -18.48
N VAL A 334 -15.77 -10.40 -17.29
CA VAL A 334 -14.38 -10.02 -17.06
C VAL A 334 -13.62 -11.25 -16.59
N LEU A 335 -12.53 -11.55 -17.24
CA LEU A 335 -11.58 -12.55 -16.77
C LEU A 335 -10.49 -11.84 -15.95
N ALA A 336 -10.37 -12.22 -14.69
CA ALA A 336 -9.28 -11.80 -13.82
C ALA A 336 -8.27 -12.95 -13.68
N ARG A 337 -7.00 -12.72 -14.05
CA ARG A 337 -5.95 -13.75 -13.96
C ARG A 337 -4.61 -13.16 -13.53
N GLN A 338 -3.77 -14.01 -12.97
CA GLN A 338 -2.42 -13.68 -12.53
C GLN A 338 -1.35 -14.46 -13.30
N SER A 339 -1.34 -14.35 -14.62
CA SER A 339 -0.43 -15.11 -15.49
C SER A 339 1.04 -14.94 -15.09
N GLY A 340 1.44 -13.73 -14.70
CA GLY A 340 2.81 -13.46 -14.25
C GLY A 340 3.17 -14.16 -12.94
N LEU A 341 2.24 -14.24 -11.98
CA LEU A 341 2.43 -14.97 -10.72
C LEU A 341 2.48 -16.48 -10.97
N THR A 342 1.55 -17.01 -11.75
CA THR A 342 1.50 -18.44 -12.13
C THR A 342 2.83 -18.88 -12.76
N LYS A 343 3.35 -18.12 -13.72
CA LYS A 343 4.66 -18.43 -14.35
C LYS A 343 5.80 -18.45 -13.33
N ARG A 344 5.83 -17.51 -12.39
CA ARG A 344 6.86 -17.47 -11.34
C ARG A 344 6.75 -18.65 -10.37
N ILE A 345 5.53 -19.06 -10.02
CA ILE A 345 5.31 -20.24 -9.17
C ILE A 345 5.81 -21.49 -9.91
N ILE A 346 5.42 -21.68 -11.16
CA ILE A 346 5.85 -22.80 -11.99
C ILE A 346 7.39 -22.88 -12.08
N ALA A 347 8.04 -21.73 -12.31
CA ALA A 347 9.51 -21.65 -12.34
C ALA A 347 10.13 -21.97 -10.97
N ALA A 348 9.57 -21.46 -9.88
CA ALA A 348 10.09 -21.68 -8.53
C ALA A 348 10.03 -23.15 -8.07
N VAL A 349 9.04 -23.91 -8.57
CA VAL A 349 8.90 -25.37 -8.27
C VAL A 349 9.49 -26.26 -9.34
N GLY A 350 10.15 -25.69 -10.37
CA GLY A 350 10.82 -26.45 -11.42
C GLY A 350 9.86 -27.20 -12.38
N MET A 351 8.61 -26.76 -12.49
CA MET A 351 7.56 -27.41 -13.32
C MET A 351 7.37 -26.75 -14.69
N GLU A 352 8.36 -26.02 -15.20
CA GLU A 352 8.29 -25.28 -16.46
C GLU A 352 8.05 -26.19 -17.70
N LYS A 353 8.31 -27.49 -17.56
CA LYS A 353 8.17 -28.50 -18.61
C LYS A 353 7.10 -29.55 -18.34
N ALA A 354 6.29 -29.33 -17.32
CA ALA A 354 5.19 -30.25 -16.96
C ALA A 354 3.92 -29.97 -17.75
#